data_f50cbe67b0d6b341996cef6fec3fb6fa
#
_entry.id   f50cbe67b0d6b341996cef6fec3fb6fa
#
_cell.length_a   1.000
_cell.length_b   1.000
_cell.length_c   1.000
_cell.angle_alpha   90.00
_cell.angle_beta   90.00
_cell.angle_gamma   90.00
#
_symmetry.space_group_name_H-M   'P 1'
#
loop_
_entity.id
_entity.type
_entity.pdbx_description
1 polymer ?
#
loop_
_entity_poly.entity_id
_entity_poly.type
_entity_poly.pdbx_seq_one_letter_code
_entity_poly.pdbx_strand_id
1 'polypeptide(L)'
;MFNKNKSNILSEIEDPYIVPYKGIYAICDEKEKYIELIEFSDCFCGVCWSYHHYRQSSIIKKSKIVGTSLRHIIKIGMSDLKLKSSIKAAGIESVILDSKKNEVSVTYSGLGGGGIGATKCRALANGVKRYSLTDYGGEKQGKGTIILPKRFRVLIAIDDTDSSEKGATWTLTYNIAKKLSCNDFIFLSQSLVQLYPVPEKTQNCMSTILEFGCINEESKEVLISSFKKLLQKYTMSNNTGMLTYSGFSLPKILKDYSIKCRSQRLKKEDALYIANKCNIDIILNGNGIIGAMASFFWYSNPIKSSNPKFLKLL
;
A
#
# COMPACT_ATOMS: atom_id res chain seq x y z
N MET A 1 -15.40 -25.95 7.31
CA MET A 1 -16.83 -26.29 7.20
C MET A 1 -17.64 -25.01 7.12
N PHE A 2 -18.10 -24.64 5.93
CA PHE A 2 -18.99 -23.49 5.75
C PHE A 2 -20.43 -24.01 5.79
N ASN A 3 -21.03 -24.05 6.98
CA ASN A 3 -22.45 -24.30 7.10
C ASN A 3 -23.18 -22.94 7.09
N LYS A 4 -23.28 -22.31 5.92
CA LYS A 4 -24.27 -21.25 5.71
C LYS A 4 -25.63 -21.93 5.59
N ASN A 5 -26.50 -21.73 6.56
CA ASN A 5 -27.88 -22.21 6.52
C ASN A 5 -28.52 -21.77 5.18
N LYS A 6 -29.03 -22.74 4.42
CA LYS A 6 -29.70 -22.52 3.12
C LYS A 6 -30.85 -21.48 3.18
N SER A 7 -31.41 -21.22 4.35
CA SER A 7 -32.45 -20.23 4.57
C SER A 7 -32.04 -18.75 4.34
N ASN A 8 -30.72 -18.45 4.31
CA ASN A 8 -30.24 -17.08 4.10
C ASN A 8 -29.86 -16.74 2.66
N ILE A 9 -30.02 -17.67 1.71
CA ILE A 9 -29.61 -17.44 0.31
C ILE A 9 -30.55 -16.46 -0.40
N LEU A 10 -31.78 -16.37 0.03
CA LEU A 10 -32.83 -15.49 -0.55
C LEU A 10 -33.11 -14.24 0.32
N SER A 11 -32.24 -13.93 1.29
CA SER A 11 -32.34 -12.67 2.04
C SER A 11 -32.14 -11.48 1.10
N GLU A 12 -32.90 -10.42 1.32
CA GLU A 12 -32.78 -9.18 0.54
C GLU A 12 -31.37 -8.61 0.61
N ILE A 13 -30.89 -8.05 -0.50
CA ILE A 13 -29.66 -7.27 -0.56
C ILE A 13 -30.02 -5.83 -0.15
N GLU A 14 -29.48 -5.35 0.96
CA GLU A 14 -29.79 -4.03 1.54
C GLU A 14 -29.58 -2.87 0.54
N ASP A 15 -28.51 -2.92 -0.24
CA ASP A 15 -28.21 -1.93 -1.28
C ASP A 15 -27.63 -2.63 -2.52
N PRO A 16 -28.50 -3.16 -3.42
CA PRO A 16 -28.05 -4.04 -4.50
C PRO A 16 -27.20 -3.38 -5.58
N TYR A 17 -27.17 -2.05 -5.62
CA TYR A 17 -26.40 -1.29 -6.61
C TYR A 17 -25.10 -0.70 -6.06
N ILE A 18 -24.76 -0.95 -4.79
CA ILE A 18 -23.57 -0.40 -4.13
C ILE A 18 -22.58 -1.52 -3.84
N VAL A 19 -21.35 -1.35 -4.31
CA VAL A 19 -20.18 -2.14 -3.90
C VAL A 19 -19.20 -1.21 -3.19
N PRO A 20 -19.22 -1.15 -1.85
CA PRO A 20 -18.34 -0.28 -1.10
C PRO A 20 -16.87 -0.63 -1.36
N TYR A 21 -16.02 0.39 -1.49
CA TYR A 21 -14.56 0.17 -1.43
C TYR A 21 -14.20 -0.33 -0.04
N LYS A 22 -13.27 -1.26 0.03
CA LYS A 22 -12.80 -1.87 1.27
C LYS A 22 -12.06 -0.89 2.16
N GLY A 23 -11.33 0.03 1.54
CA GLY A 23 -10.63 1.11 2.23
C GLY A 23 -10.04 2.11 1.25
N ILE A 24 -9.95 3.37 1.68
CA ILE A 24 -9.34 4.45 0.92
C ILE A 24 -8.42 5.23 1.86
N TYR A 25 -7.17 5.43 1.43
CA TYR A 25 -6.13 6.06 2.24
C TYR A 25 -5.30 7.04 1.42
N ALA A 26 -4.90 8.15 2.03
CA ALA A 26 -4.09 9.20 1.41
C ALA A 26 -2.73 9.27 2.06
N ILE A 27 -1.66 8.95 1.31
CA ILE A 27 -0.28 9.15 1.70
C ILE A 27 0.20 10.46 1.10
N CYS A 28 0.61 11.42 1.93
CA CYS A 28 1.10 12.72 1.50
C CYS A 28 2.62 12.75 1.39
N ASP A 29 3.13 13.53 0.44
CA ASP A 29 4.56 13.82 0.38
C ASP A 29 4.95 14.89 1.43
N GLU A 30 6.23 14.94 1.76
CA GLU A 30 6.79 15.81 2.80
C GLU A 30 6.66 17.30 2.44
N LYS A 31 6.52 17.62 1.15
CA LYS A 31 6.36 19.00 0.63
C LYS A 31 4.91 19.40 0.42
N GLU A 32 3.98 18.51 0.76
CA GLU A 32 2.54 18.72 0.59
C GLU A 32 2.11 19.13 -0.84
N LYS A 33 2.81 18.59 -1.85
CA LYS A 33 2.52 18.86 -3.27
C LYS A 33 1.79 17.69 -3.94
N TYR A 34 2.02 16.47 -3.44
CA TYR A 34 1.46 15.25 -4.00
C TYR A 34 0.85 14.38 -2.91
N ILE A 35 -0.12 13.59 -3.31
CA ILE A 35 -0.60 12.45 -2.53
C ILE A 35 -0.51 11.16 -3.36
N GLU A 36 -0.30 10.02 -2.72
CA GLU A 36 -0.68 8.74 -3.27
C GLU A 36 -2.03 8.35 -2.65
N LEU A 37 -3.07 8.36 -3.47
CA LEU A 37 -4.39 7.86 -3.08
C LEU A 37 -4.43 6.36 -3.36
N ILE A 38 -4.72 5.58 -2.32
CA ILE A 38 -4.75 4.11 -2.37
C ILE A 38 -6.16 3.64 -2.09
N GLU A 39 -6.79 3.04 -3.09
CA GLU A 39 -8.15 2.53 -3.04
C GLU A 39 -8.15 1.00 -3.10
N PHE A 40 -8.73 0.33 -2.12
CA PHE A 40 -8.89 -1.13 -2.07
C PHE A 40 -10.32 -1.52 -2.41
N SER A 41 -10.50 -2.50 -3.30
CA SER A 41 -11.82 -3.00 -3.69
C SER A 41 -11.79 -4.52 -3.85
N ASP A 42 -12.86 -5.20 -3.46
CA ASP A 42 -13.02 -6.63 -3.76
C ASP A 42 -13.50 -6.85 -5.21
N CYS A 43 -14.04 -5.81 -5.86
CA CYS A 43 -14.43 -5.84 -7.27
C CYS A 43 -13.27 -5.49 -8.19
N PHE A 44 -12.50 -6.49 -8.65
CA PHE A 44 -11.36 -6.27 -9.54
C PHE A 44 -11.75 -5.59 -10.86
N CYS A 45 -12.90 -5.95 -11.45
CA CYS A 45 -13.39 -5.30 -12.66
C CYS A 45 -13.66 -3.80 -12.43
N GLY A 46 -14.20 -3.42 -11.27
CA GLY A 46 -14.38 -2.03 -10.86
C GLY A 46 -13.06 -1.29 -10.72
N VAL A 47 -12.01 -1.96 -10.21
CA VAL A 47 -10.64 -1.41 -10.15
C VAL A 47 -10.11 -1.14 -11.55
N CYS A 48 -10.23 -2.09 -12.47
CA CYS A 48 -9.79 -1.92 -13.86
C CYS A 48 -10.51 -0.78 -14.57
N TRP A 49 -11.84 -0.72 -14.42
CA TRP A 49 -12.65 0.34 -14.99
C TRP A 49 -12.24 1.72 -14.41
N SER A 50 -12.11 1.82 -13.10
CA SER A 50 -11.66 3.03 -12.42
C SER A 50 -10.27 3.46 -12.87
N TYR A 51 -9.32 2.53 -13.03
CA TYR A 51 -7.99 2.84 -13.55
C TYR A 51 -8.05 3.56 -14.89
N HIS A 52 -8.88 3.11 -15.85
CA HIS A 52 -8.97 3.71 -17.15
C HIS A 52 -9.65 5.07 -17.17
N HIS A 53 -10.70 5.24 -16.39
CA HIS A 53 -11.48 6.48 -16.36
C HIS A 53 -10.82 7.56 -15.49
N TYR A 54 -10.45 7.23 -14.26
CA TYR A 54 -9.94 8.24 -13.31
C TYR A 54 -8.57 8.80 -13.71
N ARG A 55 -7.68 7.99 -14.28
CA ARG A 55 -6.35 8.46 -14.73
C ARG A 55 -6.38 9.58 -15.77
N GLN A 56 -7.54 9.85 -16.36
CA GLN A 56 -7.73 10.94 -17.31
C GLN A 56 -7.89 12.32 -16.62
N SER A 57 -8.01 12.39 -15.32
CA SER A 57 -8.02 13.65 -14.57
C SER A 57 -6.65 14.32 -14.65
N SER A 58 -6.61 15.61 -14.98
CA SER A 58 -5.35 16.35 -15.26
C SER A 58 -4.38 16.42 -14.05
N ILE A 59 -4.90 16.30 -12.84
CA ILE A 59 -4.11 16.30 -11.61
C ILE A 59 -3.45 14.93 -11.33
N ILE A 60 -3.88 13.84 -11.98
CA ILE A 60 -3.27 12.52 -11.82
C ILE A 60 -1.99 12.42 -12.65
N LYS A 61 -0.86 12.18 -11.99
CA LYS A 61 0.46 12.05 -12.61
C LYS A 61 0.82 10.63 -12.98
N LYS A 62 0.34 9.67 -12.18
CA LYS A 62 0.59 8.25 -12.40
C LYS A 62 -0.51 7.42 -11.77
N SER A 63 -0.89 6.34 -12.44
CA SER A 63 -1.82 5.34 -11.91
C SER A 63 -1.24 3.95 -12.08
N LYS A 64 -1.50 3.07 -11.12
CA LYS A 64 -1.13 1.65 -11.19
C LYS A 64 -2.15 0.80 -10.45
N ILE A 65 -2.29 -0.45 -10.89
CA ILE A 65 -3.01 -1.49 -10.17
C ILE A 65 -1.98 -2.39 -9.50
N VAL A 66 -2.18 -2.68 -8.22
CA VAL A 66 -1.34 -3.59 -7.43
C VAL A 66 -2.26 -4.56 -6.69
N GLY A 67 -2.42 -5.77 -7.23
CA GLY A 67 -3.44 -6.71 -6.75
C GLY A 67 -4.84 -6.11 -6.91
N THR A 68 -5.58 -6.00 -5.81
CA THR A 68 -6.93 -5.39 -5.76
C THR A 68 -6.90 -3.91 -5.37
N SER A 69 -5.72 -3.28 -5.31
CA SER A 69 -5.60 -1.86 -5.01
C SER A 69 -5.36 -1.02 -6.27
N LEU A 70 -6.07 0.10 -6.37
CA LEU A 70 -5.82 1.16 -7.33
C LEU A 70 -5.05 2.27 -6.63
N ARG A 71 -3.94 2.67 -7.22
CA ARG A 71 -3.05 3.70 -6.66
C ARG A 71 -2.86 4.83 -7.65
N HIS A 72 -3.13 6.05 -7.21
CA HIS A 72 -2.96 7.26 -7.99
C HIS A 72 -1.98 8.21 -7.32
N ILE A 73 -0.91 8.60 -8.01
CA ILE A 73 -0.10 9.76 -7.62
C ILE A 73 -0.79 11.01 -8.16
N ILE A 74 -1.24 11.88 -7.27
CA ILE A 74 -2.07 13.03 -7.59
C ILE A 74 -1.36 14.31 -7.12
N LYS A 75 -1.28 15.31 -8.00
CA LYS A 75 -0.90 16.65 -7.60
C LYS A 75 -2.07 17.31 -6.87
N ILE A 76 -1.83 17.86 -5.69
CA ILE A 76 -2.86 18.58 -4.93
C ILE A 76 -3.37 19.76 -5.77
N GLY A 77 -4.69 19.92 -5.84
CA GLY A 77 -5.35 20.96 -6.64
C GLY A 77 -6.63 20.47 -7.30
N MET A 78 -7.06 21.18 -8.32
CA MET A 78 -8.30 20.93 -9.06
C MET A 78 -8.01 20.46 -10.49
N SER A 79 -8.90 19.62 -11.02
CA SER A 79 -8.89 19.12 -12.40
C SER A 79 -10.00 19.81 -13.18
N ASP A 80 -9.71 20.25 -14.40
CA ASP A 80 -10.75 20.54 -15.40
C ASP A 80 -11.33 19.22 -15.93
N LEU A 81 -12.31 18.70 -15.20
CA LEU A 81 -12.88 17.39 -15.43
C LEU A 81 -14.10 17.51 -16.36
N LYS A 82 -13.88 17.36 -17.68
CA LYS A 82 -14.97 17.28 -18.67
C LYS A 82 -15.41 15.83 -18.81
N LEU A 83 -16.49 15.46 -18.14
CA LEU A 83 -17.04 14.11 -18.22
C LEU A 83 -17.78 13.89 -19.54
N LYS A 84 -17.70 12.66 -20.05
CA LYS A 84 -18.42 12.18 -21.23
C LYS A 84 -18.81 10.73 -21.00
N SER A 85 -20.08 10.40 -21.13
CA SER A 85 -20.60 9.04 -20.97
C SER A 85 -19.79 8.05 -21.82
N SER A 86 -19.53 6.87 -21.27
CA SER A 86 -18.79 5.75 -21.88
C SER A 86 -17.31 6.00 -22.14
N ILE A 87 -16.84 7.22 -22.34
CA ILE A 87 -15.45 7.51 -22.74
C ILE A 87 -14.64 8.05 -21.56
N LYS A 88 -15.21 8.99 -20.81
CA LYS A 88 -14.63 9.61 -19.63
C LYS A 88 -15.74 9.80 -18.58
N ALA A 89 -16.31 8.69 -18.14
CA ALA A 89 -17.55 8.72 -17.36
C ALA A 89 -17.32 9.01 -15.86
N ALA A 90 -16.07 9.01 -15.39
CA ALA A 90 -15.74 9.38 -14.01
C ALA A 90 -14.30 9.92 -13.90
N GLY A 91 -14.03 10.62 -12.79
CA GLY A 91 -12.70 11.15 -12.51
C GLY A 91 -12.61 11.77 -11.11
N ILE A 92 -11.37 12.16 -10.73
CA ILE A 92 -11.10 12.95 -9.54
C ILE A 92 -11.14 14.42 -9.95
N GLU A 93 -12.06 15.16 -9.35
CA GLU A 93 -12.29 16.59 -9.63
C GLU A 93 -11.31 17.47 -8.84
N SER A 94 -11.09 17.11 -7.57
CA SER A 94 -10.15 17.88 -6.73
C SER A 94 -9.54 17.03 -5.63
N VAL A 95 -8.35 17.43 -5.22
CA VAL A 95 -7.68 16.99 -4.00
C VAL A 95 -7.19 18.22 -3.25
N ILE A 96 -7.66 18.40 -2.03
CA ILE A 96 -7.33 19.54 -1.18
C ILE A 96 -6.76 19.01 0.14
N LEU A 97 -5.64 19.58 0.58
CA LEU A 97 -5.01 19.30 1.87
C LEU A 97 -5.32 20.42 2.86
N ASP A 98 -5.91 20.07 3.99
CA ASP A 98 -6.04 20.92 5.17
C ASP A 98 -4.97 20.53 6.18
N SER A 99 -3.81 21.20 6.12
CA SER A 99 -2.66 20.92 7.00
C SER A 99 -2.95 21.22 8.48
N LYS A 100 -3.90 22.15 8.78
CA LYS A 100 -4.28 22.45 10.16
C LYS A 100 -5.07 21.32 10.81
N LYS A 101 -5.93 20.64 10.03
CA LYS A 101 -6.73 19.51 10.50
C LYS A 101 -6.07 18.16 10.25
N ASN A 102 -4.93 18.13 9.55
CA ASN A 102 -4.31 16.91 9.05
C ASN A 102 -5.30 16.05 8.26
N GLU A 103 -5.98 16.65 7.29
CA GLU A 103 -7.01 16.00 6.48
C GLU A 103 -6.81 16.26 5.00
N VAL A 104 -7.17 15.24 4.22
CA VAL A 104 -7.21 15.30 2.75
C VAL A 104 -8.65 15.17 2.29
N SER A 105 -9.14 16.17 1.55
CA SER A 105 -10.42 16.13 0.87
C SER A 105 -10.24 15.66 -0.56
N VAL A 106 -10.97 14.63 -0.97
CA VAL A 106 -10.97 14.12 -2.34
C VAL A 106 -12.38 14.18 -2.89
N THR A 107 -12.56 14.93 -3.98
CA THR A 107 -13.84 15.02 -4.69
C THR A 107 -13.78 14.19 -5.97
N TYR A 108 -14.69 13.25 -6.06
CA TYR A 108 -14.93 12.42 -7.24
C TYR A 108 -16.18 12.89 -7.97
N SER A 109 -16.18 12.75 -9.28
CA SER A 109 -17.36 13.00 -10.12
C SER A 109 -17.56 11.86 -11.11
N GLY A 110 -18.82 11.54 -11.44
CA GLY A 110 -19.13 10.49 -12.40
C GLY A 110 -20.54 10.60 -12.97
N LEU A 111 -20.72 9.99 -14.14
CA LEU A 111 -21.98 9.88 -14.88
C LEU A 111 -22.48 8.44 -14.87
N GLY A 112 -23.78 8.23 -14.81
CA GLY A 112 -24.41 6.90 -14.81
C GLY A 112 -23.88 6.01 -13.68
N GLY A 113 -23.49 4.78 -14.00
CA GLY A 113 -22.86 3.86 -13.04
C GLY A 113 -21.54 4.38 -12.46
N GLY A 114 -20.82 5.25 -13.19
CA GLY A 114 -19.65 5.97 -12.69
C GLY A 114 -19.99 6.95 -11.57
N GLY A 115 -21.20 7.52 -11.59
CA GLY A 115 -21.72 8.37 -10.50
C GLY A 115 -21.91 7.62 -9.20
N ILE A 116 -22.42 6.37 -9.25
CA ILE A 116 -22.54 5.49 -8.08
C ILE A 116 -21.14 5.21 -7.49
N GLY A 117 -20.17 4.87 -8.35
CA GLY A 117 -18.79 4.64 -7.95
C GLY A 117 -18.12 5.88 -7.35
N ALA A 118 -18.43 7.08 -7.88
CA ALA A 118 -17.91 8.36 -7.39
C ALA A 118 -18.53 8.82 -6.06
N THR A 119 -19.67 8.26 -5.68
CA THR A 119 -20.44 8.64 -4.50
C THR A 119 -20.43 7.54 -3.43
N LYS A 120 -21.50 6.81 -3.24
CA LYS A 120 -21.71 5.85 -2.14
C LYS A 120 -20.64 4.77 -2.07
N CYS A 121 -20.18 4.22 -3.20
CA CYS A 121 -19.16 3.17 -3.17
C CYS A 121 -17.88 3.63 -2.47
N ARG A 122 -17.48 4.88 -2.62
CA ARG A 122 -16.28 5.45 -1.97
C ARG A 122 -16.56 6.03 -0.60
N ALA A 123 -17.72 6.64 -0.41
CA ALA A 123 -18.11 7.26 0.86
C ALA A 123 -18.15 6.27 2.02
N LEU A 124 -18.53 5.02 1.76
CA LEU A 124 -18.65 3.95 2.74
C LEU A 124 -17.34 3.18 2.99
N ALA A 125 -16.23 3.57 2.36
CA ALA A 125 -14.95 2.90 2.50
C ALA A 125 -14.34 3.11 3.90
N ASN A 126 -13.65 2.08 4.42
CA ASN A 126 -12.81 2.26 5.60
C ASN A 126 -11.76 3.36 5.37
N GLY A 127 -11.42 4.12 6.40
CA GLY A 127 -10.50 5.26 6.32
C GLY A 127 -11.18 6.59 6.01
N VAL A 128 -12.43 6.60 5.54
CA VAL A 128 -13.22 7.82 5.36
C VAL A 128 -13.75 8.30 6.72
N LYS A 129 -13.40 9.53 7.10
CA LYS A 129 -13.87 10.15 8.35
C LYS A 129 -15.28 10.72 8.23
N ARG A 130 -15.56 11.37 7.12
CA ARG A 130 -16.84 11.98 6.78
C ARG A 130 -16.94 12.20 5.28
N TYR A 131 -18.15 12.39 4.78
CA TYR A 131 -18.39 12.59 3.37
C TYR A 131 -19.58 13.51 3.11
N SER A 132 -19.68 14.00 1.88
CA SER A 132 -20.84 14.70 1.35
C SER A 132 -21.10 14.19 -0.08
N LEU A 133 -22.36 13.96 -0.41
CA LEU A 133 -22.79 13.38 -1.68
C LEU A 133 -23.85 14.25 -2.32
N THR A 134 -23.85 14.37 -3.66
CA THR A 134 -24.98 14.86 -4.44
C THR A 134 -25.85 13.69 -4.89
N ASP A 135 -26.99 13.97 -5.49
CA ASP A 135 -27.75 12.98 -6.24
C ASP A 135 -26.92 12.35 -7.35
N TYR A 136 -27.20 11.09 -7.66
CA TYR A 136 -26.48 10.31 -8.67
C TYR A 136 -27.40 9.27 -9.33
N GLY A 137 -26.95 8.76 -10.46
CA GLY A 137 -27.66 7.77 -11.26
C GLY A 137 -28.37 8.38 -12.48
N GLY A 138 -28.64 7.54 -13.48
CA GLY A 138 -29.17 7.97 -14.74
C GLY A 138 -28.24 9.00 -15.44
N GLU A 139 -28.80 10.07 -15.92
CA GLU A 139 -28.08 11.17 -16.58
C GLU A 139 -27.45 12.18 -15.60
N LYS A 140 -27.75 12.08 -14.30
CA LYS A 140 -27.22 13.00 -13.31
C LYS A 140 -25.73 12.78 -13.07
N GLN A 141 -24.97 13.87 -13.03
CA GLN A 141 -23.59 13.85 -12.58
C GLN A 141 -23.55 13.73 -11.06
N GLY A 142 -23.17 12.56 -10.57
CA GLY A 142 -22.92 12.34 -9.14
C GLY A 142 -21.58 12.91 -8.72
N LYS A 143 -21.56 13.66 -7.60
CA LYS A 143 -20.32 14.12 -6.93
C LYS A 143 -20.27 13.58 -5.51
N GLY A 144 -19.13 13.01 -5.14
CA GLY A 144 -18.84 12.55 -3.80
C GLY A 144 -17.54 13.16 -3.29
N THR A 145 -17.62 13.89 -2.19
CA THR A 145 -16.43 14.37 -1.47
C THR A 145 -16.21 13.53 -0.24
N ILE A 146 -15.06 12.92 -0.11
CA ILE A 146 -14.63 12.18 1.07
C ILE A 146 -13.50 12.91 1.79
N ILE A 147 -13.48 12.80 3.11
CA ILE A 147 -12.42 13.35 3.96
C ILE A 147 -11.64 12.20 4.58
N LEU A 148 -10.33 12.19 4.35
CA LEU A 148 -9.40 11.18 4.83
C LEU A 148 -8.42 11.79 5.83
N PRO A 149 -7.93 11.04 6.82
CA PRO A 149 -6.74 11.46 7.57
C PRO A 149 -5.54 11.61 6.62
N LYS A 150 -4.76 12.67 6.79
CA LYS A 150 -3.43 12.77 6.20
C LYS A 150 -2.54 11.71 6.82
N ARG A 151 -1.83 10.96 6.00
CA ARG A 151 -0.87 9.93 6.43
C ARG A 151 0.45 10.10 5.73
N PHE A 152 1.52 9.60 6.35
CA PHE A 152 2.81 9.41 5.70
C PHE A 152 3.16 7.92 5.67
N ARG A 153 4.02 7.55 4.73
CA ARG A 153 4.43 6.15 4.53
C ARG A 153 5.52 5.75 5.49
N VAL A 154 5.35 4.58 6.10
CA VAL A 154 6.38 3.84 6.82
C VAL A 154 6.55 2.48 6.17
N LEU A 155 7.77 2.15 5.78
CA LEU A 155 8.16 0.86 5.24
C LEU A 155 8.94 0.09 6.31
N ILE A 156 8.57 -1.18 6.51
CA ILE A 156 9.27 -2.09 7.43
C ILE A 156 9.77 -3.28 6.61
N ALA A 157 11.07 -3.41 6.49
CA ALA A 157 11.74 -4.46 5.74
C ALA A 157 12.33 -5.50 6.68
N ILE A 158 12.09 -6.79 6.42
CA ILE A 158 12.45 -7.87 7.33
C ILE A 158 12.96 -9.07 6.54
N ASP A 159 13.98 -9.73 7.12
CA ASP A 159 14.48 -11.00 6.61
C ASP A 159 15.04 -11.87 7.74
N ASP A 160 15.22 -13.17 7.44
CA ASP A 160 15.82 -14.17 8.34
C ASP A 160 15.12 -14.31 9.70
N THR A 161 13.81 -14.53 9.70
CA THR A 161 13.05 -14.81 10.94
C THR A 161 12.77 -16.30 11.16
N ASP A 162 12.96 -17.13 10.14
CA ASP A 162 12.75 -18.57 10.14
C ASP A 162 14.05 -19.35 10.36
N SER A 163 13.94 -20.66 10.53
CA SER A 163 15.08 -21.59 10.57
C SER A 163 15.05 -22.50 9.35
N SER A 164 16.10 -23.32 9.18
CA SER A 164 16.13 -24.33 8.12
C SER A 164 15.02 -25.38 8.21
N GLU A 165 14.46 -25.60 9.41
CA GLU A 165 13.47 -26.65 9.67
C GLU A 165 12.03 -26.16 9.67
N LYS A 166 11.81 -24.88 10.05
CA LYS A 166 10.44 -24.36 10.26
C LYS A 166 10.35 -22.85 10.18
N GLY A 167 9.11 -22.38 10.06
CA GLY A 167 8.76 -20.96 9.97
C GLY A 167 8.74 -20.46 8.54
N ALA A 168 8.34 -19.20 8.39
CA ALA A 168 8.44 -18.46 7.14
C ALA A 168 8.34 -16.97 7.47
N THR A 169 9.32 -16.19 7.05
CA THR A 169 9.40 -14.75 7.33
C THR A 169 8.14 -14.01 6.86
N TRP A 170 7.62 -14.33 5.69
CA TRP A 170 6.47 -13.62 5.12
C TRP A 170 5.16 -13.87 5.89
N THR A 171 4.93 -15.07 6.39
CA THR A 171 3.71 -15.39 7.16
C THR A 171 3.75 -14.74 8.53
N LEU A 172 4.89 -14.80 9.22
CA LEU A 172 5.08 -14.16 10.52
C LEU A 172 4.84 -12.65 10.41
N THR A 173 5.51 -12.00 9.46
CA THR A 173 5.44 -10.54 9.30
C THR A 173 4.05 -10.07 8.86
N TYR A 174 3.35 -10.83 7.99
CA TYR A 174 1.97 -10.57 7.63
C TYR A 174 1.04 -10.62 8.84
N ASN A 175 1.15 -11.66 9.65
CA ASN A 175 0.29 -11.85 10.82
C ASN A 175 0.53 -10.74 11.86
N ILE A 176 1.79 -10.35 12.08
CA ILE A 176 2.11 -9.21 12.95
C ILE A 176 1.49 -7.92 12.39
N ALA A 177 1.67 -7.64 11.10
CA ALA A 177 1.14 -6.46 10.45
C ALA A 177 -0.39 -6.37 10.56
N LYS A 178 -1.09 -7.47 10.28
CA LYS A 178 -2.55 -7.56 10.42
C LYS A 178 -3.02 -7.35 11.84
N LYS A 179 -2.31 -7.93 12.82
CA LYS A 179 -2.64 -7.78 14.25
C LYS A 179 -2.46 -6.35 14.74
N LEU A 180 -1.41 -5.67 14.30
CA LEU A 180 -1.10 -4.30 14.74
C LEU A 180 -1.91 -3.23 14.02
N SER A 181 -2.37 -3.49 12.80
CA SER A 181 -3.10 -2.50 11.98
C SER A 181 -4.30 -1.91 12.72
N CYS A 182 -4.31 -0.59 12.84
CA CYS A 182 -5.36 0.19 13.50
C CYS A 182 -5.55 1.55 12.78
N ASN A 183 -6.44 2.40 13.31
CA ASN A 183 -6.71 3.70 12.68
C ASN A 183 -5.49 4.64 12.64
N ASP A 184 -4.56 4.53 13.59
CA ASP A 184 -3.39 5.43 13.67
C ASP A 184 -2.26 4.99 12.72
N PHE A 185 -2.13 3.68 12.49
CA PHE A 185 -1.22 3.11 11.50
C PHE A 185 -1.86 1.93 10.78
N ILE A 186 -2.24 2.15 9.55
CA ILE A 186 -2.93 1.16 8.73
C ILE A 186 -1.95 0.33 7.91
N PHE A 187 -2.09 -1.00 7.94
CA PHE A 187 -1.36 -1.90 7.07
C PHE A 187 -1.91 -1.83 5.64
N LEU A 188 -1.08 -1.40 4.70
CA LEU A 188 -1.47 -1.14 3.31
C LEU A 188 -1.11 -2.28 2.37
N SER A 189 0.12 -2.82 2.47
CA SER A 189 0.57 -3.88 1.57
C SER A 189 1.78 -4.63 2.10
N GLN A 190 1.97 -5.83 1.55
CA GLN A 190 3.18 -6.63 1.70
C GLN A 190 3.69 -7.04 0.33
N SER A 191 5.00 -7.03 0.15
CA SER A 191 5.65 -7.61 -1.02
C SER A 191 6.72 -8.60 -0.59
N LEU A 192 6.82 -9.70 -1.33
CA LEU A 192 7.90 -10.68 -1.21
C LEU A 192 8.94 -10.39 -2.27
N VAL A 193 10.21 -10.52 -1.92
CA VAL A 193 11.32 -10.21 -2.82
C VAL A 193 12.21 -11.42 -2.94
N GLN A 194 12.22 -12.04 -4.11
CA GLN A 194 13.14 -13.12 -4.44
C GLN A 194 14.56 -12.55 -4.54
N LEU A 195 15.48 -13.11 -3.77
CA LEU A 195 16.89 -12.74 -3.72
C LEU A 195 17.75 -13.76 -4.46
N TYR A 196 19.03 -13.42 -4.69
CA TYR A 196 20.02 -14.35 -5.22
C TYR A 196 20.22 -15.52 -4.23
N PRO A 197 20.20 -16.78 -4.70
CA PRO A 197 20.36 -17.93 -3.84
C PRO A 197 21.78 -18.00 -3.29
N VAL A 198 21.92 -18.04 -1.95
CA VAL A 198 23.18 -18.15 -1.23
C VAL A 198 23.19 -19.42 -0.36
N PRO A 199 24.37 -20.00 -0.06
CA PRO A 199 24.46 -21.19 0.79
C PRO A 199 23.89 -20.98 2.20
N GLU A 200 24.01 -19.77 2.74
CA GLU A 200 23.60 -19.42 4.09
C GLU A 200 22.08 -19.22 4.27
N LYS A 201 21.30 -19.42 3.22
CA LYS A 201 19.82 -19.33 3.29
C LYS A 201 19.24 -20.28 4.33
N THR A 202 18.18 -19.86 4.97
CA THR A 202 17.39 -20.72 5.87
C THR A 202 16.59 -21.76 5.09
N GLN A 203 15.69 -21.32 4.21
CA GLN A 203 14.88 -22.19 3.33
C GLN A 203 14.92 -21.65 1.90
N ASN A 204 14.37 -20.45 1.70
CA ASN A 204 14.35 -19.73 0.43
C ASN A 204 15.02 -18.37 0.61
N CYS A 205 15.80 -17.92 -0.36
CA CYS A 205 16.35 -16.57 -0.35
C CYS A 205 15.25 -15.56 -0.72
N MET A 206 14.41 -15.21 0.26
CA MET A 206 13.28 -14.29 0.09
C MET A 206 13.15 -13.37 1.27
N SER A 207 13.22 -12.07 1.02
CA SER A 207 12.91 -11.04 2.01
C SER A 207 11.48 -10.52 1.89
N THR A 208 11.05 -9.76 2.89
CA THR A 208 9.69 -9.22 2.99
C THR A 208 9.75 -7.72 3.27
N ILE A 209 8.86 -6.97 2.62
CA ILE A 209 8.62 -5.57 2.93
C ILE A 209 7.13 -5.31 3.15
N LEU A 210 6.86 -4.53 4.18
CA LEU A 210 5.53 -4.13 4.62
C LEU A 210 5.39 -2.62 4.46
N GLU A 211 4.22 -2.18 4.05
CA GLU A 211 3.88 -0.77 3.90
C GLU A 211 2.77 -0.40 4.88
N PHE A 212 3.01 0.66 5.64
CA PHE A 212 2.02 1.26 6.55
C PHE A 212 1.80 2.74 6.23
N GLY A 213 0.61 3.23 6.56
CA GLY A 213 0.27 4.65 6.56
C GLY A 213 0.05 5.13 7.97
N CYS A 214 0.95 5.93 8.53
CA CYS A 214 0.90 6.49 9.88
C CYS A 214 0.33 7.91 9.87
N ILE A 215 -0.39 8.31 10.93
CA ILE A 215 -0.99 9.66 11.03
C ILE A 215 -0.02 10.69 11.62
N ASN A 216 0.93 10.28 12.47
CA ASN A 216 1.93 11.13 13.13
C ASN A 216 3.16 10.33 13.55
N GLU A 217 4.20 11.00 14.03
CA GLU A 217 5.45 10.37 14.47
C GLU A 217 5.23 9.45 15.69
N GLU A 218 4.38 9.81 16.64
CA GLU A 218 4.06 8.96 17.79
C GLU A 218 3.49 7.61 17.34
N SER A 219 2.56 7.61 16.39
CA SER A 219 1.99 6.38 15.82
C SER A 219 3.03 5.52 15.11
N LYS A 220 4.02 6.13 14.45
CA LYS A 220 5.17 5.43 13.85
C LYS A 220 6.03 4.76 14.92
N GLU A 221 6.36 5.47 15.99
CA GLU A 221 7.17 4.92 17.08
C GLU A 221 6.47 3.74 17.77
N VAL A 222 5.17 3.87 18.05
CA VAL A 222 4.34 2.78 18.59
C VAL A 222 4.32 1.59 17.63
N LEU A 223 4.14 1.82 16.33
CA LEU A 223 4.16 0.77 15.32
C LEU A 223 5.50 0.02 15.32
N ILE A 224 6.62 0.74 15.23
CA ILE A 224 7.97 0.15 15.13
C ILE A 224 8.32 -0.62 16.40
N SER A 225 8.08 -0.04 17.59
CA SER A 225 8.38 -0.68 18.86
C SER A 225 7.52 -1.94 19.10
N SER A 226 6.22 -1.87 18.77
CA SER A 226 5.31 -3.02 18.89
C SER A 226 5.66 -4.12 17.89
N PHE A 227 6.01 -3.74 16.64
CA PHE A 227 6.43 -4.69 15.62
C PHE A 227 7.72 -5.40 16.03
N LYS A 228 8.74 -4.65 16.50
CA LYS A 228 10.00 -5.21 17.02
C LYS A 228 9.73 -6.21 18.14
N LYS A 229 8.91 -5.84 19.12
CA LYS A 229 8.58 -6.71 20.28
C LYS A 229 7.94 -8.02 19.84
N LEU A 230 6.98 -7.99 18.91
CA LEU A 230 6.32 -9.20 18.41
C LEU A 230 7.27 -10.02 17.52
N LEU A 231 8.10 -9.35 16.71
CA LEU A 231 9.07 -10.02 15.86
C LEU A 231 10.11 -10.78 16.71
N GLN A 232 10.67 -10.15 17.75
CA GLN A 232 11.61 -10.77 18.68
C GLN A 232 10.98 -11.93 19.47
N LYS A 233 9.68 -11.85 19.78
CA LYS A 233 8.96 -12.95 20.46
C LYS A 233 8.82 -14.20 19.60
N TYR A 234 8.64 -14.04 18.29
CA TYR A 234 8.27 -15.15 17.41
C TYR A 234 9.34 -15.56 16.39
N THR A 235 10.41 -14.78 16.24
CA THR A 235 11.53 -15.17 15.39
C THR A 235 12.20 -16.44 15.92
N MET A 236 12.66 -17.28 14.99
CA MET A 236 13.40 -18.53 15.27
C MET A 236 14.89 -18.37 14.91
N SER A 237 15.33 -17.17 14.56
CA SER A 237 16.67 -16.89 14.09
C SER A 237 17.33 -15.80 14.90
N ASN A 238 18.62 -15.98 15.18
CA ASN A 238 19.48 -14.93 15.74
C ASN A 238 19.97 -13.94 14.69
N ASN A 239 19.72 -14.23 13.41
CA ASN A 239 20.15 -13.41 12.27
C ASN A 239 19.05 -12.47 11.75
N THR A 240 17.91 -12.36 12.45
CA THR A 240 16.81 -11.50 12.03
C THR A 240 17.28 -10.07 11.78
N GLY A 241 17.02 -9.58 10.57
CA GLY A 241 17.17 -8.19 10.18
C GLY A 241 15.83 -7.48 10.13
N MET A 242 15.75 -6.29 10.73
CA MET A 242 14.60 -5.39 10.63
C MET A 242 15.07 -3.97 10.37
N LEU A 243 14.64 -3.40 9.27
CA LEU A 243 14.96 -2.04 8.83
C LEU A 243 13.67 -1.23 8.65
N THR A 244 13.74 0.08 8.89
CA THR A 244 12.59 0.97 8.65
C THR A 244 13.02 2.20 7.84
N TYR A 245 12.07 2.66 7.02
CA TYR A 245 12.21 3.88 6.24
C TYR A 245 10.88 4.63 6.22
N SER A 246 10.93 5.94 6.42
CA SER A 246 9.77 6.82 6.28
C SER A 246 9.99 7.78 5.14
N GLY A 247 9.02 7.87 4.22
CA GLY A 247 9.13 8.78 3.09
C GLY A 247 8.18 8.46 1.94
N PHE A 248 7.84 9.49 1.18
CA PHE A 248 6.95 9.36 0.03
C PHE A 248 7.61 8.63 -1.15
N SER A 249 8.90 8.92 -1.38
CA SER A 249 9.70 8.31 -2.45
C SER A 249 11.00 7.73 -1.91
N LEU A 250 11.48 6.69 -2.58
CA LEU A 250 12.72 6.01 -2.20
C LEU A 250 13.93 6.65 -2.87
N PRO A 251 15.10 6.71 -2.18
CA PRO A 251 16.38 7.08 -2.78
C PRO A 251 16.75 6.16 -3.95
N LYS A 252 17.30 6.73 -5.03
CA LYS A 252 17.65 5.98 -6.25
C LYS A 252 18.66 4.86 -6.00
N ILE A 253 19.61 5.07 -5.10
CA ILE A 253 20.66 4.08 -4.78
C ILE A 253 20.09 2.76 -4.27
N LEU A 254 18.89 2.76 -3.64
CA LEU A 254 18.21 1.53 -3.21
C LEU A 254 17.83 0.62 -4.39
N LYS A 255 17.55 1.18 -5.57
CA LYS A 255 17.30 0.39 -6.77
C LYS A 255 18.52 -0.43 -7.16
N ASP A 256 19.69 0.18 -7.20
CA ASP A 256 20.93 -0.46 -7.61
C ASP A 256 21.34 -1.55 -6.63
N TYR A 257 21.24 -1.28 -5.32
CA TYR A 257 21.45 -2.28 -4.27
C TYR A 257 20.48 -3.46 -4.43
N SER A 258 19.18 -3.19 -4.60
CA SER A 258 18.15 -4.22 -4.75
C SER A 258 18.39 -5.12 -5.97
N ILE A 259 18.79 -4.54 -7.09
CA ILE A 259 19.13 -5.29 -8.30
C ILE A 259 20.35 -6.16 -8.06
N LYS A 260 21.41 -5.61 -7.47
CA LYS A 260 22.64 -6.36 -7.14
C LYS A 260 22.35 -7.54 -6.21
N CYS A 261 21.55 -7.34 -5.15
CA CYS A 261 21.19 -8.41 -4.19
C CYS A 261 20.33 -9.52 -4.81
N ARG A 262 19.70 -9.27 -5.95
CA ARG A 262 18.97 -10.28 -6.74
C ARG A 262 19.83 -10.99 -7.78
N SER A 263 21.03 -10.53 -8.06
CA SER A 263 21.94 -11.07 -9.09
C SER A 263 23.24 -11.66 -8.53
N GLN A 264 23.61 -11.28 -7.30
CA GLN A 264 24.85 -11.73 -6.66
C GLN A 264 24.76 -11.69 -5.14
N ARG A 265 25.69 -12.37 -4.48
CA ARG A 265 25.89 -12.31 -3.03
C ARG A 265 26.42 -10.93 -2.64
N LEU A 266 25.83 -10.31 -1.62
CA LEU A 266 26.30 -9.07 -1.00
C LEU A 266 26.75 -9.33 0.43
N LYS A 267 27.50 -8.37 0.98
CA LYS A 267 27.98 -8.40 2.36
C LYS A 267 27.13 -7.51 3.25
N LYS A 268 27.20 -7.76 4.55
CA LYS A 268 26.50 -6.94 5.55
C LYS A 268 26.95 -5.48 5.54
N GLU A 269 28.23 -5.24 5.30
CA GLU A 269 28.83 -3.90 5.21
C GLU A 269 28.19 -3.08 4.08
N ASP A 270 27.83 -3.72 2.96
CA ASP A 270 27.12 -3.05 1.84
C ASP A 270 25.74 -2.54 2.29
N ALA A 271 25.00 -3.37 3.06
CA ALA A 271 23.71 -2.96 3.62
C ALA A 271 23.84 -1.82 4.63
N LEU A 272 24.83 -1.90 5.54
CA LEU A 272 25.09 -0.85 6.53
C LEU A 272 25.47 0.48 5.86
N TYR A 273 26.30 0.44 4.80
CA TYR A 273 26.65 1.61 4.02
C TYR A 273 25.41 2.27 3.39
N ILE A 274 24.53 1.48 2.78
CA ILE A 274 23.30 1.98 2.18
C ILE A 274 22.32 2.53 3.24
N ALA A 275 22.22 1.87 4.40
CA ALA A 275 21.37 2.35 5.50
C ALA A 275 21.76 3.77 5.91
N ASN A 276 23.06 4.01 6.11
CA ASN A 276 23.57 5.34 6.46
C ASN A 276 23.30 6.38 5.36
N LYS A 277 23.59 6.03 4.09
CA LYS A 277 23.38 6.92 2.94
C LYS A 277 21.93 7.32 2.71
N CYS A 278 20.99 6.48 3.11
CA CYS A 278 19.55 6.64 2.83
C CYS A 278 18.73 7.03 4.05
N ASN A 279 19.35 7.24 5.22
CA ASN A 279 18.66 7.47 6.50
C ASN A 279 17.65 6.36 6.80
N ILE A 280 18.09 5.09 6.65
CA ILE A 280 17.30 3.91 6.98
C ILE A 280 17.67 3.48 8.40
N ASP A 281 16.67 3.39 9.27
CA ASP A 281 16.87 2.97 10.65
C ASP A 281 17.06 1.45 10.73
N ILE A 282 18.12 1.02 11.45
CA ILE A 282 18.38 -0.39 11.74
C ILE A 282 17.80 -0.74 13.10
N ILE A 283 16.69 -1.48 13.09
CA ILE A 283 15.94 -1.84 14.32
C ILE A 283 16.45 -3.17 14.91
N LEU A 284 16.76 -4.15 14.05
CA LEU A 284 17.41 -5.41 14.40
C LEU A 284 18.56 -5.65 13.40
N ASN A 285 19.78 -5.86 13.94
CA ASN A 285 21.02 -5.89 13.16
C ASN A 285 21.57 -7.32 12.96
N GLY A 286 20.71 -8.29 12.66
CA GLY A 286 21.15 -9.61 12.20
C GLY A 286 21.66 -9.58 10.74
N ASN A 287 22.13 -10.71 10.22
CA ASN A 287 22.58 -10.81 8.82
C ASN A 287 21.41 -10.61 7.82
N GLY A 288 20.18 -10.84 8.27
CA GLY A 288 18.97 -10.58 7.48
C GLY A 288 18.81 -9.12 7.01
N ILE A 289 19.58 -8.15 7.55
CA ILE A 289 19.56 -6.78 7.01
C ILE A 289 19.97 -6.72 5.54
N ILE A 290 20.73 -7.69 5.03
CA ILE A 290 21.17 -7.76 3.63
C ILE A 290 19.95 -7.89 2.71
N GLY A 291 19.10 -8.88 2.96
CA GLY A 291 17.90 -9.12 2.18
C GLY A 291 16.79 -8.11 2.49
N ALA A 292 16.63 -7.71 3.75
CA ALA A 292 15.70 -6.68 4.15
C ALA A 292 15.97 -5.36 3.39
N MET A 293 17.23 -4.92 3.29
CA MET A 293 17.62 -3.72 2.54
C MET A 293 17.23 -3.83 1.06
N ALA A 294 17.40 -4.98 0.44
CA ALA A 294 17.05 -5.20 -0.96
C ALA A 294 15.56 -5.09 -1.23
N SER A 295 14.71 -5.28 -0.23
CA SER A 295 13.27 -5.31 -0.41
C SER A 295 12.63 -3.92 -0.58
N PHE A 296 13.25 -2.84 -0.09
CA PHE A 296 12.66 -1.48 -0.13
C PHE A 296 12.20 -1.06 -1.53
N PHE A 297 13.03 -1.24 -2.54
CA PHE A 297 12.70 -0.83 -3.91
C PHE A 297 11.45 -1.51 -4.47
N TRP A 298 11.10 -2.68 -3.94
CA TRP A 298 10.05 -3.53 -4.49
C TRP A 298 8.69 -3.41 -3.78
N TYR A 299 8.54 -2.61 -2.73
CA TYR A 299 7.31 -2.52 -1.92
C TYR A 299 6.03 -2.35 -2.74
N SER A 300 6.11 -1.75 -3.90
CA SER A 300 4.96 -1.46 -4.76
C SER A 300 4.95 -2.22 -6.09
N ASN A 301 5.76 -3.27 -6.22
CA ASN A 301 5.85 -4.07 -7.44
C ASN A 301 5.98 -5.58 -7.15
N PRO A 302 4.97 -6.19 -6.48
CA PRO A 302 5.04 -7.57 -6.02
C PRO A 302 5.17 -8.59 -7.15
N ILE A 303 4.59 -8.33 -8.34
CA ILE A 303 4.67 -9.24 -9.49
C ILE A 303 6.13 -9.39 -9.96
N LYS A 304 6.89 -8.31 -10.04
CA LYS A 304 8.29 -8.37 -10.46
C LYS A 304 9.22 -8.82 -9.33
N SER A 305 8.93 -8.43 -8.10
CA SER A 305 9.78 -8.75 -6.96
C SER A 305 9.82 -10.24 -6.64
N SER A 306 8.69 -10.93 -6.76
CA SER A 306 8.56 -12.36 -6.47
C SER A 306 8.97 -13.28 -7.64
N ASN A 307 9.23 -12.74 -8.84
CA ASN A 307 9.53 -13.53 -10.02
C ASN A 307 10.97 -14.06 -9.99
N PRO A 308 11.20 -15.39 -9.89
CA PRO A 308 12.55 -15.96 -9.88
C PRO A 308 13.27 -15.86 -11.23
N LYS A 309 12.53 -15.79 -12.35
CA LYS A 309 13.13 -15.65 -13.70
C LYS A 309 13.76 -14.27 -13.93
N PHE A 310 13.37 -13.27 -13.15
CA PHE A 310 13.99 -11.95 -13.22
C PHE A 310 15.49 -11.96 -12.87
N LEU A 311 15.95 -12.99 -12.17
CA LEU A 311 17.37 -13.21 -11.87
C LEU A 311 18.21 -13.56 -13.10
N LYS A 312 17.59 -14.02 -14.19
CA LYS A 312 18.25 -14.41 -15.45
C LYS A 312 18.23 -13.31 -16.52
N LEU A 313 17.50 -12.22 -16.29
CA LEU A 313 17.30 -11.12 -17.25
C LEU A 313 18.09 -9.85 -16.87
N LEU A 314 18.93 -9.94 -15.87
CA LEU A 314 19.91 -8.94 -15.45
C LEU A 314 21.32 -9.39 -15.78
#